data_00ec87be1f3207d80bca681182ff1958
#
_entry.id   00ec87be1f3207d80bca681182ff1958
#
_cell.length_a   1.000
_cell.length_b   1.000
_cell.length_c   1.000
_cell.angle_alpha   90.00
_cell.angle_beta   90.00
_cell.angle_gamma   90.00
#
_symmetry.space_group_name_H-M   'P 1'
#
loop_
_entity.id
_entity.type
_entity.pdbx_description
1 polymer ?
#
loop_
_entity_poly.entity_id
_entity_poly.type
_entity_poly.pdbx_seq_one_letter_code
_entity_poly.pdbx_strand_id
1 'polypeptide(L)'
;MGESVAPLEKIMLVEDEEDIRAVAELALEAVGGFTLKTCHSGANALESLDVFRPQLILLDVMMPSMDGPSTLRAIREMPGFANTPAVFMTAKVQPDEVKGYLALGAVDVIPKPFDPMTLSDRIREIWENLD
;
A
#
# COMPACT_ATOMS: atom_id res chain seq x y z
N MET A 1 4.66 -26.10 6.92
CA MET A 1 4.99 -25.77 6.55
C MET A 1 5.66 -25.51 5.96
N GLY A 2 5.47 -25.58 6.03
CA GLY A 2 6.67 -25.30 5.53
C GLY A 2 6.87 -24.39 4.41
N GLU A 3 5.90 -23.91 3.90
CA GLU A 3 6.00 -22.96 2.82
C GLU A 3 6.59 -21.67 3.31
N SER A 4 7.76 -21.34 2.81
CA SER A 4 8.29 -20.03 3.15
C SER A 4 7.72 -19.01 2.17
N VAL A 5 7.21 -17.93 2.75
CA VAL A 5 6.74 -16.80 1.97
C VAL A 5 7.97 -16.07 1.44
N ALA A 6 7.94 -15.64 0.19
CA ALA A 6 9.03 -14.82 -0.35
C ALA A 6 9.18 -13.57 0.51
N PRO A 7 10.40 -13.12 0.78
CA PRO A 7 10.57 -11.90 1.57
C PRO A 7 10.01 -10.70 0.83
N LEU A 8 9.43 -9.78 1.59
CA LEU A 8 8.90 -8.54 1.02
C LEU A 8 10.08 -7.61 0.73
N GLU A 9 10.20 -7.20 -0.52
CA GLU A 9 11.28 -6.33 -0.95
C GLU A 9 10.78 -5.09 -1.67
N LYS A 10 9.74 -5.22 -2.50
CA LYS A 10 9.30 -4.15 -3.38
C LYS A 10 7.92 -3.65 -3.00
N ILE A 11 7.84 -2.39 -2.60
CA ILE A 11 6.59 -1.75 -2.20
C ILE A 11 6.32 -0.55 -3.09
N MET A 12 5.08 -0.42 -3.55
CA MET A 12 4.64 0.81 -4.21
C MET A 12 3.84 1.62 -3.21
N LEU A 13 4.22 2.88 -3.03
CA LEU A 13 3.54 3.81 -2.14
C LEU A 13 2.80 4.85 -2.98
N VAL A 14 1.49 4.93 -2.81
CA VAL A 14 0.67 5.90 -3.54
C VAL A 14 0.11 6.90 -2.53
N GLU A 15 0.60 8.13 -2.56
CA GLU A 15 0.25 9.17 -1.60
C GLU A 15 0.39 10.52 -2.28
N ASP A 16 -0.69 11.31 -2.30
CA ASP A 16 -0.66 12.60 -3.00
C ASP A 16 -0.03 13.72 -2.18
N GLU A 17 -0.07 13.64 -0.85
CA GLU A 17 0.51 14.67 0.01
C GLU A 17 2.01 14.49 0.12
N GLU A 18 2.74 15.51 -0.32
CA GLU A 18 4.20 15.45 -0.40
C GLU A 18 4.85 15.19 0.97
N ASP A 19 4.35 15.87 2.00
CA ASP A 19 4.93 15.72 3.35
C ASP A 19 4.75 14.30 3.89
N ILE A 20 3.57 13.74 3.71
CA ILE A 20 3.29 12.39 4.18
C ILE A 20 4.08 11.38 3.36
N ARG A 21 4.16 11.60 2.05
CA ARG A 21 4.93 10.73 1.16
C ARG A 21 6.41 10.71 1.57
N ALA A 22 6.97 11.87 1.90
CA ALA A 22 8.37 11.96 2.30
C ALA A 22 8.63 11.20 3.59
N VAL A 23 7.74 11.31 4.57
CA VAL A 23 7.88 10.60 5.84
C VAL A 23 7.76 9.10 5.63
N ALA A 24 6.79 8.67 4.83
CA ALA A 24 6.61 7.25 4.53
C ALA A 24 7.80 6.69 3.78
N GLU A 25 8.33 7.46 2.84
CA GLU A 25 9.52 7.04 2.08
C GLU A 25 10.70 6.80 3.00
N LEU A 26 10.93 7.72 3.93
CA LEU A 26 12.00 7.57 4.91
C LEU A 26 11.79 6.31 5.76
N ALA A 27 10.55 6.10 6.22
CA ALA A 27 10.22 4.96 7.06
C ALA A 27 10.40 3.63 6.32
N LEU A 28 10.08 3.60 5.04
CA LEU A 28 10.11 2.35 4.28
C LEU A 28 11.49 2.07 3.69
N GLU A 29 12.20 3.08 3.23
CA GLU A 29 13.53 2.89 2.64
C GLU A 29 14.63 2.91 3.69
N ALA A 30 14.78 4.02 4.42
CA ALA A 30 15.90 4.17 5.34
C ALA A 30 15.76 3.26 6.56
N VAL A 31 14.58 3.21 7.15
CA VAL A 31 14.36 2.40 8.34
C VAL A 31 14.09 0.95 7.95
N GLY A 32 13.22 0.73 6.98
CA GLY A 32 12.77 -0.61 6.61
C GLY A 32 13.64 -1.35 5.63
N GLY A 33 14.39 -0.65 4.81
CA GLY A 33 15.25 -1.28 3.83
C GLY A 33 14.53 -1.79 2.58
N PHE A 34 13.30 -1.36 2.34
CA PHE A 34 12.54 -1.78 1.17
C PHE A 34 12.97 -1.04 -0.09
N THR A 35 12.79 -1.68 -1.24
CA THR A 35 12.88 -1.02 -2.53
C THR A 35 11.52 -0.40 -2.79
N LEU A 36 11.49 0.92 -2.96
CA LEU A 36 10.25 1.67 -2.97
C LEU A 36 10.05 2.42 -4.28
N LYS A 37 8.83 2.40 -4.79
CA LYS A 37 8.41 3.29 -5.86
C LYS A 37 7.32 4.18 -5.28
N THR A 38 7.56 5.49 -5.26
CA THR A 38 6.55 6.45 -4.79
C THR A 38 5.77 6.98 -5.97
N CYS A 39 4.46 7.08 -5.79
CA CYS A 39 3.56 7.62 -6.79
C CYS A 39 2.70 8.69 -6.14
N HIS A 40 2.45 9.77 -6.85
CA HIS A 40 1.74 10.93 -6.29
C HIS A 40 0.24 10.92 -6.64
N SER A 41 -0.21 9.93 -7.39
CA SER A 41 -1.62 9.85 -7.80
C SER A 41 -1.96 8.44 -8.22
N GLY A 42 -3.26 8.15 -8.33
CA GLY A 42 -3.71 6.88 -8.84
C GLY A 42 -3.27 6.64 -10.27
N ALA A 43 -3.35 7.68 -11.11
CA ALA A 43 -2.91 7.56 -12.51
C ALA A 43 -1.42 7.23 -12.59
N ASN A 44 -0.60 7.90 -11.77
CA ASN A 44 0.82 7.65 -11.74
C ASN A 44 1.11 6.21 -11.30
N ALA A 45 0.34 5.70 -10.34
CA ALA A 45 0.48 4.32 -9.89
C ALA A 45 0.21 3.34 -11.04
N LEU A 46 -0.87 3.56 -11.77
CA LEU A 46 -1.23 2.67 -12.89
C LEU A 46 -0.15 2.64 -13.96
N GLU A 47 0.45 3.80 -14.25
CA GLU A 47 1.52 3.89 -15.24
C GLU A 47 2.79 3.16 -14.81
N SER A 48 3.01 3.04 -13.50
CA SER A 48 4.26 2.50 -12.96
C SER A 48 4.20 1.01 -12.66
N LEU A 49 3.02 0.41 -12.66
CA LEU A 49 2.86 -0.98 -12.21
C LEU A 49 3.67 -1.98 -13.04
N ASP A 50 3.57 -1.91 -14.36
CA ASP A 50 4.25 -2.89 -15.22
C ASP A 50 5.76 -2.84 -15.10
N VAL A 51 6.30 -1.64 -14.95
CA VAL A 51 7.76 -1.48 -14.87
C VAL A 51 8.27 -1.86 -13.48
N PHE A 52 7.62 -1.36 -12.44
CA PHE A 52 8.11 -1.61 -11.09
C PHE A 52 7.72 -2.99 -10.54
N ARG A 53 6.52 -3.44 -10.81
CA ARG A 53 5.99 -4.73 -10.37
C ARG A 53 6.11 -4.94 -8.87
N PRO A 54 5.34 -4.18 -8.09
CA PRO A 54 5.41 -4.27 -6.63
C PRO A 54 4.87 -5.59 -6.10
N GLN A 55 5.37 -6.00 -4.96
CA GLN A 55 4.84 -7.14 -4.22
C GLN A 55 3.67 -6.72 -3.32
N LEU A 56 3.67 -5.46 -2.89
CA LEU A 56 2.63 -4.92 -2.02
C LEU A 56 2.43 -3.45 -2.38
N ILE A 57 1.18 -3.00 -2.33
CA ILE A 57 0.84 -1.61 -2.63
C ILE A 57 0.28 -0.97 -1.37
N LEU A 58 0.88 0.15 -0.97
CA LEU A 58 0.40 0.94 0.15
C LEU A 58 -0.29 2.16 -0.45
N LEU A 59 -1.58 2.32 -0.21
CA LEU A 59 -2.43 3.18 -1.00
C LEU A 59 -3.28 4.10 -0.14
N ASP A 60 -3.08 5.40 -0.30
CA ASP A 60 -3.88 6.40 0.40
C ASP A 60 -5.33 6.35 -0.11
N VAL A 61 -6.28 6.49 0.81
CA VAL A 61 -7.71 6.47 0.46
C VAL A 61 -8.15 7.79 -0.15
N MET A 62 -7.78 8.90 0.47
CA MET A 62 -8.29 10.23 0.10
C MET A 62 -7.32 10.95 -0.82
N MET A 63 -7.54 10.83 -2.11
CA MET A 63 -6.72 11.53 -3.12
C MET A 63 -7.63 12.23 -4.11
N PRO A 64 -7.20 13.38 -4.67
CA PRO A 64 -8.00 14.05 -5.68
C PRO A 64 -8.01 13.27 -6.99
N SER A 65 -9.02 13.50 -7.80
CA SER A 65 -9.22 12.91 -9.13
C SER A 65 -9.54 11.42 -9.09
N MET A 66 -8.65 10.61 -8.52
CA MET A 66 -8.87 9.17 -8.42
C MET A 66 -8.49 8.75 -7.00
N ASP A 67 -9.48 8.41 -6.18
CA ASP A 67 -9.23 8.02 -4.80
C ASP A 67 -8.65 6.61 -4.70
N GLY A 68 -8.30 6.20 -3.47
CA GLY A 68 -7.73 4.89 -3.23
C GLY A 68 -8.58 3.74 -3.71
N PRO A 69 -9.87 3.68 -3.33
CA PRO A 69 -10.75 2.61 -3.81
C PRO A 69 -10.86 2.53 -5.32
N SER A 70 -10.96 3.67 -5.99
CA SER A 70 -11.01 3.69 -7.46
C SER A 70 -9.71 3.22 -8.08
N THR A 71 -8.59 3.64 -7.48
CA THR A 71 -7.27 3.21 -7.93
C THR A 71 -7.12 1.70 -7.78
N LEU A 72 -7.53 1.16 -6.63
CA LEU A 72 -7.43 -0.27 -6.40
C LEU A 72 -8.28 -1.06 -7.40
N ARG A 73 -9.47 -0.57 -7.69
CA ARG A 73 -10.34 -1.22 -8.68
C ARG A 73 -9.66 -1.28 -10.04
N ALA A 74 -9.04 -0.17 -10.45
CA ALA A 74 -8.33 -0.12 -11.73
C ALA A 74 -7.11 -1.04 -11.73
N ILE A 75 -6.37 -1.11 -10.62
CA ILE A 75 -5.22 -2.01 -10.49
C ILE A 75 -5.65 -3.46 -10.68
N ARG A 76 -6.80 -3.84 -10.10
CA ARG A 76 -7.29 -5.22 -10.18
C ARG A 76 -7.63 -5.64 -11.60
N GLU A 77 -7.92 -4.69 -12.46
CA GLU A 77 -8.23 -4.98 -13.86
C GLU A 77 -7.00 -5.10 -14.74
N MET A 78 -5.84 -4.69 -14.23
CA MET A 78 -4.61 -4.78 -15.01
C MET A 78 -4.05 -6.20 -14.96
N PRO A 79 -3.61 -6.73 -16.12
CA PRO A 79 -3.06 -8.09 -16.17
C PRO A 79 -1.87 -8.26 -15.23
N GLY A 80 -1.92 -9.28 -14.40
CA GLY A 80 -0.84 -9.58 -13.46
C GLY A 80 -1.00 -8.95 -12.09
N PHE A 81 -2.03 -8.10 -11.88
CA PHE A 81 -2.18 -7.39 -10.61
C PHE A 81 -3.51 -7.65 -9.92
N ALA A 82 -4.24 -8.67 -10.35
CA ALA A 82 -5.53 -9.02 -9.75
C ALA A 82 -5.43 -9.41 -8.29
N ASN A 83 -4.29 -9.94 -7.86
CA ASN A 83 -4.11 -10.45 -6.51
C ASN A 83 -2.98 -9.79 -5.73
N THR A 84 -2.38 -8.73 -6.24
CA THR A 84 -1.31 -8.03 -5.53
C THR A 84 -1.88 -7.44 -4.23
N PRO A 85 -1.30 -7.78 -3.07
CA PRO A 85 -1.82 -7.26 -1.81
C PRO A 85 -1.79 -5.74 -1.76
N ALA A 86 -2.88 -5.15 -1.29
CA ALA A 86 -3.00 -3.71 -1.14
C ALA A 86 -3.41 -3.39 0.29
N VAL A 87 -2.77 -2.39 0.88
CA VAL A 87 -3.07 -1.91 2.23
C VAL A 87 -3.47 -0.45 2.09
N PHE A 88 -4.65 -0.09 2.59
CA PHE A 88 -5.06 1.30 2.59
C PHE A 88 -4.45 2.06 3.76
N MET A 89 -4.15 3.33 3.53
CA MET A 89 -3.75 4.27 4.58
C MET A 89 -4.83 5.33 4.68
N THR A 90 -5.31 5.61 5.90
CA THR A 90 -6.38 6.59 6.07
C THR A 90 -6.50 7.01 7.53
N ALA A 91 -6.98 8.22 7.75
CA ALA A 91 -7.33 8.68 9.08
C ALA A 91 -8.70 8.16 9.53
N LYS A 92 -9.48 7.60 8.60
CA LYS A 92 -10.83 7.13 8.87
C LYS A 92 -10.82 5.63 9.12
N VAL A 93 -10.69 5.27 10.41
CA VAL A 93 -10.52 3.87 10.81
C VAL A 93 -11.60 3.39 11.78
N GLN A 94 -12.81 3.95 11.69
CA GLN A 94 -13.93 3.41 12.43
C GLN A 94 -14.21 1.98 11.96
N PRO A 95 -14.75 1.11 12.81
CA PRO A 95 -14.96 -0.30 12.42
C PRO A 95 -15.73 -0.49 11.12
N ASP A 96 -16.75 0.31 10.87
CA ASP A 96 -17.51 0.19 9.63
C ASP A 96 -16.70 0.62 8.42
N GLU A 97 -15.84 1.63 8.60
CA GLU A 97 -14.97 2.09 7.51
C GLU A 97 -13.95 1.03 7.17
N VAL A 98 -13.34 0.42 8.19
CA VAL A 98 -12.36 -0.65 7.98
C VAL A 98 -13.00 -1.82 7.26
N LYS A 99 -14.21 -2.23 7.68
CA LYS A 99 -14.93 -3.31 7.00
C LYS A 99 -15.14 -2.98 5.53
N GLY A 100 -15.47 -1.73 5.23
CA GLY A 100 -15.66 -1.31 3.85
C GLY A 100 -14.40 -1.45 3.01
N TYR A 101 -13.25 -1.05 3.57
CA TYR A 101 -11.98 -1.18 2.86
C TYR A 101 -11.62 -2.63 2.59
N LEU A 102 -11.82 -3.49 3.59
CA LEU A 102 -11.53 -4.91 3.43
C LEU A 102 -12.48 -5.54 2.40
N ALA A 103 -13.73 -5.11 2.37
CA ALA A 103 -14.69 -5.60 1.39
C ALA A 103 -14.31 -5.21 -0.04
N LEU A 104 -13.56 -4.13 -0.20
CA LEU A 104 -13.07 -3.69 -1.51
C LEU A 104 -11.84 -4.48 -1.95
N GLY A 105 -11.29 -5.33 -1.10
CA GLY A 105 -10.18 -6.19 -1.47
C GLY A 105 -8.85 -5.82 -0.83
N ALA A 106 -8.82 -4.80 0.05
CA ALA A 106 -7.60 -4.50 0.80
C ALA A 106 -7.36 -5.60 1.82
N VAL A 107 -6.08 -5.91 2.07
CA VAL A 107 -5.75 -6.94 3.05
C VAL A 107 -5.65 -6.38 4.45
N ASP A 108 -5.45 -5.08 4.59
CA ASP A 108 -5.42 -4.43 5.90
C ASP A 108 -5.49 -2.90 5.72
N VAL A 109 -5.53 -2.19 6.83
CA VAL A 109 -5.61 -0.73 6.86
C VAL A 109 -4.60 -0.21 7.88
N ILE A 110 -3.85 0.82 7.51
CA ILE A 110 -2.90 1.48 8.41
C ILE A 110 -3.44 2.87 8.71
N PRO A 111 -3.68 3.18 9.99
CA PRO A 111 -4.21 4.50 10.35
C PRO A 111 -3.17 5.60 10.18
N LYS A 112 -3.64 6.77 9.80
CA LYS A 112 -2.82 7.99 9.77
C LYS A 112 -3.20 8.86 10.97
N PRO A 113 -2.24 9.51 11.59
CA PRO A 113 -0.81 9.45 11.32
C PRO A 113 -0.20 8.12 11.78
N PHE A 114 0.77 7.63 11.03
CA PHE A 114 1.47 6.40 11.39
C PHE A 114 2.79 6.77 12.07
N ASP A 115 3.36 5.82 12.80
CA ASP A 115 4.65 5.99 13.43
C ASP A 115 5.75 5.59 12.43
N PRO A 116 6.60 6.54 12.01
CA PRO A 116 7.64 6.22 11.01
C PRO A 116 8.61 5.13 11.47
N MET A 117 8.78 4.98 12.78
CA MET A 117 9.74 4.00 13.30
C MET A 117 9.19 2.59 13.32
N THR A 118 7.86 2.42 13.26
CA THR A 118 7.24 1.10 13.33
C THR A 118 6.47 0.73 12.06
N LEU A 119 6.35 1.64 11.11
CA LEU A 119 5.58 1.39 9.90
C LEU A 119 6.08 0.16 9.15
N SER A 120 7.40 0.03 8.96
CA SER A 120 7.96 -1.11 8.25
C SER A 120 7.70 -2.43 8.95
N ASP A 121 7.78 -2.44 10.28
CA ASP A 121 7.50 -3.65 11.07
C ASP A 121 6.05 -4.05 10.88
N ARG A 122 5.14 -3.08 10.89
CA ARG A 122 3.72 -3.34 10.70
C ARG A 122 3.45 -3.94 9.32
N ILE A 123 4.11 -3.41 8.30
CA ILE A 123 3.93 -3.91 6.93
C ILE A 123 4.48 -5.31 6.80
N ARG A 124 5.64 -5.61 7.41
CA ARG A 124 6.18 -6.97 7.41
C ARG A 124 5.26 -7.94 8.11
N GLU A 125 4.66 -7.52 9.20
CA GLU A 125 3.69 -8.34 9.92
C GLU A 125 2.49 -8.67 9.03
N ILE A 126 1.97 -7.68 8.33
CA ILE A 126 0.87 -7.89 7.40
C ILE A 126 1.27 -8.89 6.32
N TRP A 127 2.45 -8.70 5.74
CA TRP A 127 2.96 -9.57 4.68
C TRP A 127 3.08 -11.02 5.15
N GLU A 128 3.64 -11.21 6.34
CA GLU A 128 3.87 -12.55 6.88
C GLU A 128 2.58 -13.28 7.23
N ASN A 129 1.51 -12.54 7.45
CA ASN A 129 0.21 -13.12 7.78
C ASN A 129 -0.67 -13.36 6.57
N LEU A 130 -0.18 -13.08 5.37
CA LEU A 130 -0.92 -13.38 4.15
C LEU A 130 -0.77 -14.85 3.79
N ASP A 131 -1.84 -15.43 3.31
CA ASP A 131 -1.85 -16.84 2.92
C ASP A 131 -1.42 -17.04 1.47
#